data_c7ad0bba2276567bd240ced628f787a3
#
_entry.id   c7ad0bba2276567bd240ced628f787a3
#
_cell.length_a   1.000
_cell.length_b   1.000
_cell.length_c   1.000
_cell.angle_alpha   90.00
_cell.angle_beta   90.00
_cell.angle_gamma   90.00
#
_symmetry.space_group_name_H-M   'P 1'
#
loop_
_entity.id
_entity.type
_entity.pdbx_description
1 polymer ?
#
loop_
_entity_poly.entity_id
_entity_poly.type
_entity_poly.pdbx_seq_one_letter_code
_entity_poly.pdbx_strand_id
1 'polypeptide(L)'
;GVIVKDYGGIGGLKTISLRSLGAEHTVVSYDGVALSDCQTGQIDIGRFSLDNIDRLTVSNGQTDNIFQPARLFASAGQLNIQTLTPSFKKDKSTNAYVSLKSGSWGLINPSLRIEHKSSDKWLYSFNSEWMSADGKYPYTMHYGNNNDSISQEKRKNTKVENLRIESELFGNLSDKEQLRLKAYYFQSSRDLPGATTLYYDYASQHLWDKNVFIQSKYKKELNNRWALQASAKWNWSYQHYLDPDYKGINGKTENTYYQQEYYASTGVLFRGWNHVS
;
A
#
# COMPACT_ATOMS: atom_id res chain seq x y z
N GLY A 1 16.35 -4.45 -13.05
CA GLY A 1 16.34 -4.61 -11.60
C GLY A 1 15.11 -3.98 -10.95
N VAL A 2 14.85 -4.35 -9.73
CA VAL A 2 13.83 -3.76 -8.85
C VAL A 2 14.57 -2.93 -7.81
N ILE A 3 14.17 -1.69 -7.62
CA ILE A 3 14.74 -0.79 -6.62
C ILE A 3 13.62 -0.34 -5.71
N VAL A 4 13.76 -0.60 -4.41
CA VAL A 4 12.91 -0.01 -3.37
C VAL A 4 13.66 1.19 -2.79
N LYS A 5 13.05 2.35 -2.87
CA LYS A 5 13.57 3.57 -2.24
C LYS A 5 12.84 3.80 -0.93
N ASP A 6 13.58 4.02 0.12
CA ASP A 6 13.08 4.35 1.46
C ASP A 6 13.50 5.79 1.80
N TYR A 7 12.52 6.64 2.06
CA TYR A 7 12.71 8.07 2.31
C TYR A 7 12.48 8.41 3.77
N GLY A 8 13.21 7.81 4.69
CA GLY A 8 13.18 8.26 6.07
C GLY A 8 12.92 7.19 7.13
N GLY A 9 13.26 5.95 6.89
CA GLY A 9 13.23 4.89 7.91
C GLY A 9 11.82 4.47 8.32
N ILE A 10 11.56 4.35 9.64
CA ILE A 10 10.25 3.92 10.14
C ILE A 10 9.20 4.97 9.76
N GLY A 11 8.16 4.56 9.03
CA GLY A 11 7.08 5.44 8.57
C GLY A 11 7.43 6.34 7.39
N GLY A 12 8.66 6.31 6.87
CA GLY A 12 9.04 7.02 5.67
C GLY A 12 8.32 6.49 4.42
N LEU A 13 8.19 7.36 3.42
CA LEU A 13 7.67 6.98 2.11
C LEU A 13 8.53 5.85 1.52
N LYS A 14 7.88 4.78 1.08
CA LYS A 14 8.54 3.66 0.38
C LYS A 14 7.98 3.53 -1.01
N THR A 15 8.81 3.75 -2.01
CA THR A 15 8.41 3.62 -3.41
C THR A 15 9.18 2.50 -4.10
N ILE A 16 8.59 1.96 -5.15
CA ILE A 16 9.23 0.96 -6.00
C ILE A 16 9.43 1.53 -7.39
N SER A 17 10.62 1.31 -7.94
CA SER A 17 10.93 1.62 -9.32
C SER A 17 11.50 0.40 -10.04
N LEU A 18 11.16 0.25 -11.30
CA LEU A 18 11.57 -0.87 -12.14
C LEU A 18 12.45 -0.37 -13.27
N ARG A 19 13.54 -1.10 -13.56
CA ARG A 19 14.47 -0.81 -14.67
C ARG A 19 15.06 0.60 -14.65
N SER A 20 15.32 1.16 -13.47
CA SER A 20 15.84 2.52 -13.28
C SER A 20 14.92 3.64 -13.82
N LEU A 21 13.66 3.35 -14.09
CA LEU A 21 12.63 4.34 -14.36
C LEU A 21 12.10 4.89 -13.03
N GLY A 22 11.50 6.08 -13.04
CA GLY A 22 10.90 6.67 -11.85
C GLY A 22 9.75 5.81 -11.30
N ALA A 23 9.44 5.99 -10.01
CA ALA A 23 8.36 5.23 -9.36
C ALA A 23 6.98 5.54 -9.97
N GLU A 24 6.82 6.71 -10.58
CA GLU A 24 5.63 7.15 -11.33
C GLU A 24 5.38 6.32 -12.59
N HIS A 25 6.39 5.62 -13.11
CA HIS A 25 6.27 4.70 -14.25
C HIS A 25 5.99 3.26 -13.84
N THR A 26 5.87 2.99 -12.55
CA THR A 26 5.56 1.67 -12.00
C THR A 26 4.14 1.66 -11.46
N VAL A 27 3.24 0.92 -12.08
CA VAL A 27 1.90 0.73 -11.53
C VAL A 27 1.94 -0.26 -10.37
N VAL A 28 1.27 0.10 -9.28
CA VAL A 28 1.03 -0.81 -8.16
C VAL A 28 -0.43 -1.24 -8.19
N SER A 29 -0.67 -2.53 -8.15
CA SER A 29 -2.03 -3.09 -8.05
C SER A 29 -2.21 -3.86 -6.74
N TYR A 30 -3.42 -3.79 -6.21
CA TYR A 30 -3.83 -4.50 -5.00
C TYR A 30 -4.96 -5.46 -5.36
N ASP A 31 -4.68 -6.76 -5.27
CA ASP A 31 -5.53 -7.86 -5.77
C ASP A 31 -5.96 -7.70 -7.23
N GLY A 32 -5.06 -7.14 -8.05
CA GLY A 32 -5.28 -6.95 -9.48
C GLY A 32 -6.03 -5.68 -9.87
N VAL A 33 -6.31 -4.77 -8.94
CA VAL A 33 -6.90 -3.45 -9.20
C VAL A 33 -5.83 -2.37 -8.98
N ALA A 34 -5.62 -1.49 -9.96
CA ALA A 34 -4.61 -0.43 -9.88
C ALA A 34 -4.90 0.54 -8.73
N LEU A 35 -3.86 0.92 -8.02
CA LEU A 35 -3.90 1.95 -6.99
C LEU A 35 -3.63 3.33 -7.59
N SER A 36 -4.07 4.36 -6.89
CA SER A 36 -3.89 5.77 -7.25
C SER A 36 -3.32 6.54 -6.08
N ASP A 37 -2.57 7.58 -6.40
CA ASP A 37 -2.09 8.58 -5.45
C ASP A 37 -2.69 9.95 -5.80
N CYS A 38 -2.91 10.80 -4.78
CA CYS A 38 -3.59 12.08 -4.96
C CYS A 38 -2.65 13.24 -5.32
N GLN A 39 -1.33 13.06 -5.31
CA GLN A 39 -0.37 14.14 -5.52
C GLN A 39 0.66 13.82 -6.60
N THR A 40 1.50 12.82 -6.37
CA THR A 40 2.71 12.59 -7.18
C THR A 40 2.58 11.45 -8.18
N GLY A 41 1.53 10.66 -8.08
CA GLY A 41 1.38 9.40 -8.82
C GLY A 41 2.28 8.26 -8.32
N GLN A 42 3.06 8.49 -7.27
CA GLN A 42 3.93 7.48 -6.66
C GLN A 42 3.21 6.80 -5.50
N ILE A 43 3.07 5.49 -5.56
CA ILE A 43 2.39 4.73 -4.52
C ILE A 43 3.36 4.43 -3.37
N ASP A 44 2.99 4.88 -2.15
CA ASP A 44 3.65 4.45 -0.93
C ASP A 44 3.30 2.99 -0.63
N ILE A 45 4.23 2.08 -0.92
CA ILE A 45 4.03 0.66 -0.63
C ILE A 45 4.14 0.35 0.87
N GLY A 46 4.69 1.25 1.68
CA GLY A 46 4.77 1.12 3.15
C GLY A 46 3.40 1.20 3.85
N ARG A 47 2.36 1.64 3.14
CA ARG A 47 1.00 1.70 3.68
C ARG A 47 0.28 0.35 3.72
N PHE A 48 0.85 -0.71 3.15
CA PHE A 48 0.27 -2.06 3.17
C PHE A 48 0.93 -2.91 4.24
N SER A 49 0.13 -3.65 5.01
CA SER A 49 0.63 -4.56 6.04
C SER A 49 1.18 -5.84 5.42
N LEU A 50 2.43 -6.15 5.73
CA LEU A 50 3.03 -7.41 5.30
C LEU A 50 2.36 -8.63 5.95
N ASP A 51 1.69 -8.45 7.09
CA ASP A 51 0.98 -9.54 7.79
C ASP A 51 -0.26 -10.03 7.03
N ASN A 52 -0.73 -9.25 6.04
CA ASN A 52 -1.87 -9.59 5.19
C ASN A 52 -1.49 -9.90 3.73
N ILE A 53 -0.20 -9.98 3.41
CA ILE A 53 0.26 -10.23 2.04
C ILE A 53 0.61 -11.70 1.87
N ASP A 54 0.04 -12.34 0.84
CA ASP A 54 0.39 -13.68 0.37
C ASP A 54 1.57 -13.62 -0.59
N ARG A 55 1.50 -12.71 -1.58
CA ARG A 55 2.47 -12.64 -2.67
C ARG A 55 2.68 -11.24 -3.19
N LEU A 56 3.94 -10.94 -3.49
CA LEU A 56 4.36 -9.77 -4.26
C LEU A 56 4.90 -10.27 -5.60
N THR A 57 4.28 -9.84 -6.70
CA THR A 57 4.71 -10.20 -8.05
C THR A 57 5.13 -8.95 -8.80
N VAL A 58 6.34 -8.98 -9.34
CA VAL A 58 6.84 -7.93 -10.23
C VAL A 58 6.82 -8.46 -11.66
N SER A 59 6.19 -7.72 -12.56
CA SER A 59 6.17 -8.02 -13.98
C SER A 59 6.67 -6.83 -14.81
N ASN A 60 7.42 -7.15 -15.85
CA ASN A 60 7.98 -6.20 -16.80
C ASN A 60 7.25 -6.37 -18.13
N GLY A 61 6.30 -5.49 -18.44
CA GLY A 61 5.49 -5.60 -19.64
C GLY A 61 4.21 -6.42 -19.44
N GLN A 62 3.72 -7.03 -20.49
CA GLN A 62 2.49 -7.82 -20.46
C GLN A 62 2.67 -9.10 -19.63
N THR A 63 1.60 -9.47 -18.93
CA THR A 63 1.48 -10.76 -18.24
C THR A 63 0.58 -11.69 -19.03
N ASP A 64 0.70 -13.00 -18.79
CA ASP A 64 -0.16 -14.01 -19.44
C ASP A 64 -1.61 -14.00 -18.92
N ASN A 65 -1.93 -13.06 -17.99
CA ASN A 65 -3.28 -12.93 -17.47
C ASN A 65 -4.17 -12.18 -18.45
N ILE A 66 -4.92 -12.91 -19.25
CA ILE A 66 -5.85 -12.38 -20.26
C ILE A 66 -6.92 -11.42 -19.68
N PHE A 67 -7.22 -11.51 -18.39
CA PHE A 67 -8.15 -10.63 -17.70
C PHE A 67 -7.46 -9.43 -17.03
N GLN A 68 -6.18 -9.20 -17.32
CA GLN A 68 -5.50 -8.02 -16.80
C GLN A 68 -6.15 -6.76 -17.36
N PRO A 69 -6.59 -5.81 -16.50
CA PRO A 69 -7.16 -4.56 -16.97
C PRO A 69 -6.19 -3.74 -17.82
N ALA A 70 -6.69 -3.07 -18.86
CA ALA A 70 -5.90 -2.25 -19.77
C ALA A 70 -5.03 -1.19 -19.06
N ARG A 71 -5.52 -0.64 -17.95
CA ARG A 71 -4.78 0.32 -17.10
C ARG A 71 -3.45 -0.24 -16.60
N LEU A 72 -3.35 -1.54 -16.34
CA LEU A 72 -2.12 -2.17 -15.85
C LEU A 72 -1.08 -2.36 -16.96
N PHE A 73 -1.49 -2.29 -18.24
CA PHE A 73 -0.57 -2.32 -19.38
C PHE A 73 0.05 -0.97 -19.72
N ALA A 74 -0.53 0.12 -19.19
CA ALA A 74 -0.11 1.50 -19.51
C ALA A 74 1.14 1.96 -18.74
N SER A 75 1.87 1.06 -18.10
CA SER A 75 3.08 1.38 -17.32
C SER A 75 4.29 0.58 -17.79
N ALA A 76 5.48 1.08 -17.48
CA ALA A 76 6.73 0.42 -17.82
C ALA A 76 6.99 -0.88 -17.02
N GLY A 77 6.32 -1.00 -15.89
CA GLY A 77 6.35 -2.19 -15.05
C GLY A 77 5.25 -2.18 -13.99
N GLN A 78 5.00 -3.34 -13.42
CA GLN A 78 3.92 -3.55 -12.47
C GLN A 78 4.43 -4.26 -11.21
N LEU A 79 4.01 -3.77 -10.04
CA LEU A 79 3.99 -4.51 -8.78
C LEU A 79 2.56 -4.94 -8.48
N ASN A 80 2.29 -6.23 -8.39
CA ASN A 80 1.02 -6.74 -7.93
C ASN A 80 1.14 -7.27 -6.50
N ILE A 81 0.35 -6.70 -5.60
CA ILE A 81 0.23 -7.10 -4.20
C ILE A 81 -1.01 -7.98 -4.08
N GLN A 82 -0.82 -9.23 -3.68
CA GLN A 82 -1.91 -10.17 -3.43
C GLN A 82 -2.07 -10.41 -1.94
N THR A 83 -3.29 -10.26 -1.43
CA THR A 83 -3.59 -10.50 -0.02
C THR A 83 -3.90 -11.96 0.24
N LEU A 84 -3.72 -12.36 1.49
CA LEU A 84 -3.98 -13.71 1.96
C LEU A 84 -5.45 -14.08 1.77
N THR A 85 -5.71 -15.26 1.23
CA THR A 85 -7.04 -15.85 1.19
C THR A 85 -7.21 -16.76 2.42
N PRO A 86 -8.32 -16.63 3.18
CA PRO A 86 -8.57 -17.46 4.34
C PRO A 86 -8.55 -18.95 4.00
N SER A 87 -7.88 -19.74 4.84
CA SER A 87 -7.88 -21.19 4.74
C SER A 87 -8.15 -21.81 6.11
N PHE A 88 -8.96 -22.86 6.15
CA PHE A 88 -9.43 -23.47 7.39
C PHE A 88 -9.02 -24.93 7.45
N LYS A 89 -8.58 -25.36 8.63
CA LYS A 89 -8.43 -26.78 8.93
C LYS A 89 -9.81 -27.42 9.04
N LYS A 90 -9.86 -28.74 8.86
CA LYS A 90 -11.10 -29.51 9.06
C LYS A 90 -11.67 -29.20 10.45
N ASP A 91 -12.96 -29.00 10.52
CA ASP A 91 -13.73 -28.71 11.75
C ASP A 91 -13.45 -27.33 12.41
N LYS A 92 -12.74 -26.43 11.72
CA LYS A 92 -12.56 -25.05 12.17
C LYS A 92 -13.25 -24.09 11.21
N SER A 93 -14.05 -23.17 11.77
CA SER A 93 -14.72 -22.08 11.03
C SER A 93 -14.14 -20.70 11.33
N THR A 94 -13.26 -20.58 12.31
CA THR A 94 -12.68 -19.30 12.71
C THR A 94 -11.20 -19.46 13.01
N ASN A 95 -10.39 -18.56 12.49
CA ASN A 95 -9.00 -18.36 12.86
C ASN A 95 -8.84 -16.95 13.41
N ALA A 96 -8.00 -16.77 14.42
CA ALA A 96 -7.60 -15.47 14.95
C ALA A 96 -6.08 -15.46 15.13
N TYR A 97 -5.46 -14.38 14.67
CA TYR A 97 -4.02 -14.15 14.75
C TYR A 97 -3.80 -12.78 15.40
N VAL A 98 -2.99 -12.76 16.44
CA VAL A 98 -2.56 -11.53 17.11
C VAL A 98 -1.05 -11.48 17.04
N SER A 99 -0.51 -10.33 16.65
CA SER A 99 0.92 -10.09 16.64
C SER A 99 1.23 -8.78 17.34
N LEU A 100 2.32 -8.73 18.07
CA LEU A 100 2.90 -7.53 18.64
C LEU A 100 4.35 -7.44 18.21
N LYS A 101 4.68 -6.47 17.39
CA LYS A 101 6.06 -6.16 17.03
C LYS A 101 6.51 -4.94 17.81
N SER A 102 7.69 -5.00 18.39
CA SER A 102 8.35 -3.88 19.05
C SER A 102 9.79 -3.80 18.61
N GLY A 103 10.38 -2.63 18.72
CA GLY A 103 11.75 -2.42 18.26
C GLY A 103 12.36 -1.13 18.79
N SER A 104 13.54 -0.81 18.27
CA SER A 104 14.24 0.42 18.60
C SER A 104 13.42 1.66 18.28
N TRP A 105 13.71 2.77 18.94
CA TRP A 105 13.12 4.09 18.72
C TRP A 105 11.61 4.15 18.95
N GLY A 106 11.15 3.46 19.99
CA GLY A 106 9.76 3.48 20.42
C GLY A 106 8.80 2.78 19.49
N LEU A 107 9.27 1.87 18.62
CA LEU A 107 8.39 1.13 17.74
C LEU A 107 7.48 0.17 18.51
N ILE A 108 6.19 0.36 18.34
CA ILE A 108 5.11 -0.52 18.79
C ILE A 108 4.18 -0.73 17.61
N ASN A 109 3.92 -2.01 17.27
CA ASN A 109 3.10 -2.35 16.12
C ASN A 109 2.25 -3.62 16.41
N PRO A 110 1.11 -3.49 17.13
CA PRO A 110 0.14 -4.55 17.27
C PRO A 110 -0.64 -4.77 15.97
N SER A 111 -0.98 -6.01 15.69
CA SER A 111 -1.87 -6.40 14.60
C SER A 111 -2.83 -7.49 15.01
N LEU A 112 -4.03 -7.48 14.43
CA LEU A 112 -5.09 -8.46 14.60
C LEU A 112 -5.60 -8.89 13.24
N ARG A 113 -5.69 -10.20 13.01
CA ARG A 113 -6.37 -10.79 11.87
C ARG A 113 -7.38 -11.81 12.34
N ILE A 114 -8.61 -11.68 11.88
CA ILE A 114 -9.71 -12.62 12.13
C ILE A 114 -10.21 -13.13 10.79
N GLU A 115 -10.37 -14.42 10.68
CA GLU A 115 -10.96 -15.09 9.52
C GLU A 115 -12.15 -15.93 9.98
N HIS A 116 -13.22 -15.90 9.23
CA HIS A 116 -14.42 -16.67 9.53
C HIS A 116 -15.03 -17.29 8.28
N LYS A 117 -15.29 -18.58 8.36
CA LYS A 117 -16.03 -19.35 7.37
C LYS A 117 -17.48 -19.44 7.81
N SER A 118 -18.35 -18.61 7.21
CA SER A 118 -19.79 -18.63 7.50
C SER A 118 -20.48 -19.80 6.84
N SER A 119 -20.00 -20.24 5.67
CA SER A 119 -20.45 -21.39 4.92
C SER A 119 -19.38 -21.86 3.94
N ASP A 120 -19.62 -22.92 3.18
CA ASP A 120 -18.72 -23.35 2.12
C ASP A 120 -18.61 -22.31 0.98
N LYS A 121 -19.61 -21.42 0.87
CA LYS A 121 -19.62 -20.36 -0.14
C LYS A 121 -19.06 -19.04 0.34
N TRP A 122 -19.09 -18.74 1.63
CA TRP A 122 -18.78 -17.41 2.15
C TRP A 122 -17.69 -17.44 3.22
N LEU A 123 -16.59 -16.73 2.93
CA LEU A 123 -15.49 -16.53 3.86
C LEU A 123 -15.32 -15.01 4.11
N TYR A 124 -14.93 -14.67 5.33
CA TYR A 124 -14.64 -13.29 5.75
C TYR A 124 -13.22 -13.21 6.27
N SER A 125 -12.55 -12.10 6.02
CA SER A 125 -11.36 -11.71 6.75
C SER A 125 -11.48 -10.26 7.22
N PHE A 126 -10.94 -10.02 8.40
CA PHE A 126 -10.77 -8.71 8.99
C PHE A 126 -9.34 -8.57 9.46
N ASN A 127 -8.67 -7.49 9.09
CA ASN A 127 -7.32 -7.16 9.51
C ASN A 127 -7.29 -5.75 10.06
N SER A 128 -6.59 -5.57 11.18
CA SER A 128 -6.29 -4.26 11.74
C SER A 128 -4.85 -4.24 12.20
N GLU A 129 -4.16 -3.16 11.91
CA GLU A 129 -2.78 -2.91 12.33
C GLU A 129 -2.64 -1.45 12.72
N TRP A 130 -2.09 -1.23 13.91
CA TRP A 130 -1.66 0.08 14.36
C TRP A 130 -0.15 0.09 14.54
N MET A 131 0.50 1.19 14.18
CA MET A 131 1.94 1.36 14.35
C MET A 131 2.22 2.74 14.91
N SER A 132 3.08 2.81 15.90
CA SER A 132 3.64 4.06 16.40
C SER A 132 5.15 3.92 16.60
N ALA A 133 5.91 4.95 16.29
CA ALA A 133 7.33 5.03 16.56
C ALA A 133 7.78 6.48 16.73
N ASP A 134 8.76 6.71 17.61
CA ASP A 134 9.41 8.01 17.77
C ASP A 134 10.39 8.32 16.64
N GLY A 135 11.04 7.31 16.10
CA GLY A 135 12.04 7.43 15.04
C GLY A 135 13.32 8.18 15.44
N LYS A 136 13.53 8.46 16.73
CA LYS A 136 14.66 9.25 17.26
C LYS A 136 15.99 8.47 17.31
N TYR A 137 16.49 8.05 16.16
CA TYR A 137 17.74 7.33 16.11
C TYR A 137 18.97 8.25 16.31
N PRO A 138 20.04 7.77 16.96
CA PRO A 138 21.29 8.51 17.05
C PRO A 138 22.03 8.50 15.72
N TYR A 139 22.73 9.57 15.41
CA TYR A 139 23.65 9.67 14.29
C TYR A 139 24.85 10.53 14.64
N THR A 140 25.94 10.35 13.90
CA THR A 140 27.17 11.10 14.09
C THR A 140 27.26 12.19 13.03
N MET A 141 27.48 13.43 13.45
CA MET A 141 27.72 14.56 12.57
C MET A 141 29.22 14.88 12.56
N HIS A 142 29.79 15.00 11.37
CA HIS A 142 31.15 15.39 11.15
C HIS A 142 31.20 16.83 10.63
N TYR A 143 31.98 17.67 11.28
CA TYR A 143 32.13 19.07 10.94
C TYR A 143 33.54 19.35 10.39
N GLY A 144 33.61 20.18 9.33
CA GLY A 144 34.87 20.60 8.73
C GLY A 144 35.47 19.57 7.75
N ASN A 145 36.48 20.02 7.02
CA ASN A 145 37.13 19.22 5.96
C ASN A 145 38.03 18.10 6.52
N ASN A 146 38.45 18.17 7.78
CA ASN A 146 39.37 17.23 8.41
C ASN A 146 38.72 16.39 9.51
N ASN A 147 37.37 16.36 9.64
CA ASN A 147 36.67 15.72 10.74
C ASN A 147 37.12 16.18 12.15
N ASP A 148 37.57 17.42 12.27
CA ASP A 148 38.14 17.95 13.50
C ASP A 148 37.14 18.11 14.65
N SER A 149 35.82 18.10 14.32
CA SER A 149 34.76 18.14 15.29
C SER A 149 33.70 17.10 14.96
N ILE A 150 33.34 16.28 15.94
CA ILE A 150 32.36 15.24 15.85
C ILE A 150 31.32 15.48 16.94
N SER A 151 30.04 15.48 16.58
CA SER A 151 28.94 15.47 17.56
C SER A 151 28.07 14.23 17.42
N GLN A 152 27.54 13.78 18.54
CA GLN A 152 26.52 12.71 18.60
C GLN A 152 25.15 13.37 18.74
N GLU A 153 24.33 13.22 17.71
CA GLU A 153 23.01 13.83 17.62
C GLU A 153 21.90 12.80 17.67
N LYS A 154 20.70 13.23 17.97
CA LYS A 154 19.49 12.41 17.81
C LYS A 154 18.59 13.03 16.75
N ARG A 155 18.10 12.20 15.86
CA ARG A 155 17.15 12.64 14.83
C ARG A 155 15.91 13.26 15.44
N LYS A 156 15.52 14.43 14.98
CA LYS A 156 14.35 15.19 15.41
C LYS A 156 13.25 15.11 14.36
N ASN A 157 12.01 15.39 14.76
CA ASN A 157 10.84 15.44 13.91
C ASN A 157 10.63 14.14 13.09
N THR A 158 10.53 13.01 13.78
CA THR A 158 10.54 11.67 13.20
C THR A 158 9.38 10.79 13.65
N LYS A 159 8.46 11.34 14.48
CA LYS A 159 7.34 10.56 14.99
C LYS A 159 6.42 10.13 13.84
N VAL A 160 5.95 8.89 13.92
CA VAL A 160 4.96 8.34 13.00
C VAL A 160 3.89 7.57 13.76
N GLU A 161 2.67 7.67 13.27
CA GLU A 161 1.54 6.90 13.73
C GLU A 161 0.68 6.50 12.53
N ASN A 162 0.43 5.21 12.37
CA ASN A 162 -0.34 4.65 11.27
C ASN A 162 -1.43 3.72 11.79
N LEU A 163 -2.60 3.77 11.15
CA LEU A 163 -3.69 2.82 11.35
C LEU A 163 -4.11 2.23 10.00
N ARG A 164 -4.22 0.92 9.92
CA ARG A 164 -4.74 0.17 8.78
C ARG A 164 -5.89 -0.71 9.20
N ILE A 165 -6.94 -0.72 8.41
CA ILE A 165 -8.08 -1.62 8.61
C ILE A 165 -8.47 -2.16 7.24
N GLU A 166 -8.61 -3.47 7.14
CA GLU A 166 -9.09 -4.15 5.95
C GLU A 166 -10.21 -5.12 6.31
N SER A 167 -11.24 -5.15 5.50
CA SER A 167 -12.30 -6.16 5.55
C SER A 167 -12.49 -6.76 4.18
N GLU A 168 -12.61 -8.07 4.11
CA GLU A 168 -12.78 -8.76 2.85
C GLU A 168 -13.82 -9.88 2.94
N LEU A 169 -14.65 -9.95 1.92
CA LEU A 169 -15.64 -11.00 1.71
C LEU A 169 -15.26 -11.78 0.46
N PHE A 170 -15.13 -13.09 0.61
CA PHE A 170 -14.91 -14.04 -0.46
C PHE A 170 -16.18 -14.86 -0.67
N GLY A 171 -16.75 -14.78 -1.86
CA GLY A 171 -17.90 -15.56 -2.29
C GLY A 171 -17.50 -16.60 -3.33
N ASN A 172 -17.55 -17.88 -2.96
CA ASN A 172 -17.46 -19.02 -3.88
C ASN A 172 -18.88 -19.48 -4.20
N LEU A 173 -19.58 -18.73 -5.09
CA LEU A 173 -20.99 -18.94 -5.37
C LEU A 173 -21.23 -20.29 -6.04
N SER A 174 -20.26 -20.73 -6.87
CA SER A 174 -20.16 -22.07 -7.45
C SER A 174 -18.70 -22.33 -7.84
N ASP A 175 -18.40 -23.54 -8.32
CA ASP A 175 -17.06 -23.91 -8.85
C ASP A 175 -16.62 -23.01 -10.03
N LYS A 176 -17.58 -22.34 -10.67
CA LYS A 176 -17.37 -21.48 -11.85
C LYS A 176 -17.65 -20.01 -11.58
N GLU A 177 -17.98 -19.64 -10.35
CA GLU A 177 -18.43 -18.27 -10.03
C GLU A 177 -17.87 -17.81 -8.70
N GLN A 178 -17.12 -16.71 -8.74
CA GLN A 178 -16.44 -16.11 -7.59
C GLN A 178 -16.73 -14.62 -7.51
N LEU A 179 -16.96 -14.15 -6.29
CA LEU A 179 -17.10 -12.75 -5.94
C LEU A 179 -16.09 -12.42 -4.83
N ARG A 180 -15.43 -11.30 -4.94
CA ARG A 180 -14.54 -10.77 -3.92
C ARG A 180 -14.89 -9.31 -3.68
N LEU A 181 -15.16 -8.94 -2.44
CA LEU A 181 -15.39 -7.56 -2.02
C LEU A 181 -14.37 -7.19 -0.96
N LYS A 182 -13.76 -6.03 -1.10
CA LYS A 182 -12.75 -5.53 -0.16
C LYS A 182 -13.04 -4.07 0.20
N ALA A 183 -12.94 -3.76 1.49
CA ALA A 183 -12.89 -2.42 2.02
C ALA A 183 -11.54 -2.22 2.70
N TYR A 184 -10.90 -1.08 2.45
CA TYR A 184 -9.60 -0.70 2.98
C TYR A 184 -9.67 0.71 3.55
N TYR A 185 -9.07 0.88 4.73
CA TYR A 185 -8.84 2.17 5.37
C TYR A 185 -7.39 2.29 5.79
N PHE A 186 -6.78 3.42 5.50
CA PHE A 186 -5.46 3.80 5.97
C PHE A 186 -5.48 5.23 6.46
N GLN A 187 -4.83 5.47 7.60
CA GLN A 187 -4.54 6.78 8.12
C GLN A 187 -3.09 6.81 8.59
N SER A 188 -2.39 7.91 8.29
CA SER A 188 -1.04 8.19 8.75
C SER A 188 -0.94 9.61 9.25
N SER A 189 -0.19 9.79 10.32
CA SER A 189 0.27 11.07 10.83
C SER A 189 1.78 10.94 11.05
N ARG A 190 2.57 11.71 10.31
CA ARG A 190 4.02 11.58 10.35
C ARG A 190 4.72 12.93 10.32
N ASP A 191 5.70 13.06 11.18
CA ASP A 191 6.68 14.12 11.12
C ASP A 191 7.64 13.86 9.96
N LEU A 192 8.10 14.92 9.30
CA LEU A 192 9.07 14.84 8.22
C LEU A 192 10.40 15.44 8.70
N PRO A 193 11.42 14.59 8.89
CA PRO A 193 12.72 15.07 9.33
C PRO A 193 13.38 15.86 8.20
N GLY A 194 13.83 17.07 8.49
CA GLY A 194 14.58 17.89 7.56
C GLY A 194 15.95 17.31 7.19
N ALA A 195 16.71 18.00 6.36
CA ALA A 195 18.09 17.63 6.07
C ALA A 195 18.97 17.75 7.33
N THR A 196 19.91 16.83 7.51
CA THR A 196 20.96 16.95 8.54
C THR A 196 22.13 17.76 7.97
N THR A 197 22.05 19.08 8.06
CA THR A 197 23.11 19.98 7.61
C THR A 197 23.63 20.80 8.78
N LEU A 198 24.85 21.31 8.64
CA LEU A 198 25.66 21.95 9.68
C LEU A 198 24.95 23.06 10.48
N TYR A 199 23.92 23.67 9.94
CA TYR A 199 23.21 24.79 10.53
C TYR A 199 21.70 24.59 10.55
N TYR A 200 21.23 23.36 10.26
CA TYR A 200 19.81 23.05 10.13
C TYR A 200 19.49 21.72 10.80
N ASP A 201 19.43 21.75 12.13
CA ASP A 201 19.06 20.59 12.94
C ASP A 201 17.55 20.55 13.29
N TYR A 202 16.81 21.50 12.73
CA TYR A 202 15.42 21.79 13.07
C TYR A 202 14.51 21.56 11.87
N ALA A 203 13.47 20.78 12.06
CA ALA A 203 12.37 20.60 11.14
C ALA A 203 11.07 20.44 11.93
N SER A 204 10.00 21.03 11.47
CA SER A 204 8.67 20.97 12.07
C SER A 204 7.59 20.53 11.07
N GLN A 205 8.03 20.07 9.90
CA GLN A 205 7.17 19.62 8.82
C GLN A 205 6.36 18.40 9.24
N HIS A 206 5.10 18.38 8.85
CA HIS A 206 4.19 17.30 9.17
C HIS A 206 3.32 16.92 7.97
N LEU A 207 3.00 15.63 7.86
CA LEU A 207 2.17 15.08 6.79
C LEU A 207 1.10 14.17 7.37
N TRP A 208 -0.15 14.44 7.00
CA TRP A 208 -1.30 13.58 7.26
C TRP A 208 -1.78 12.97 5.97
N ASP A 209 -1.96 11.65 5.98
CA ASP A 209 -2.53 10.89 4.87
C ASP A 209 -3.75 10.11 5.33
N LYS A 210 -4.79 10.08 4.50
CA LYS A 210 -5.93 9.17 4.64
C LYS A 210 -6.28 8.59 3.29
N ASN A 211 -6.56 7.30 3.28
CA ASN A 211 -7.02 6.62 2.06
C ASN A 211 -8.11 5.62 2.41
N VAL A 212 -9.19 5.67 1.66
CA VAL A 212 -10.29 4.70 1.74
C VAL A 212 -10.54 4.18 0.35
N PHE A 213 -10.65 2.88 0.18
CA PHE A 213 -11.19 2.33 -1.05
C PHE A 213 -12.10 1.13 -0.78
N ILE A 214 -13.06 0.97 -1.66
CA ILE A 214 -13.91 -0.21 -1.76
C ILE A 214 -13.71 -0.76 -3.16
N GLN A 215 -13.39 -2.03 -3.28
CA GLN A 215 -13.24 -2.70 -4.57
C GLN A 215 -14.01 -4.01 -4.61
N SER A 216 -14.49 -4.35 -5.79
CA SER A 216 -15.12 -5.62 -6.10
C SER A 216 -14.43 -6.29 -7.28
N LYS A 217 -14.41 -7.61 -7.26
CA LYS A 217 -13.98 -8.45 -8.38
C LYS A 217 -14.92 -9.61 -8.51
N TYR A 218 -15.50 -9.74 -9.68
CA TYR A 218 -16.39 -10.84 -10.02
C TYR A 218 -15.81 -11.62 -11.18
N LYS A 219 -15.80 -12.94 -11.08
CA LYS A 219 -15.36 -13.85 -12.12
C LYS A 219 -16.41 -14.93 -12.31
N LYS A 220 -16.76 -15.22 -13.57
CA LYS A 220 -17.69 -16.29 -13.92
C LYS A 220 -17.29 -17.00 -15.20
N GLU A 221 -17.23 -18.32 -15.14
CA GLU A 221 -17.17 -19.17 -16.32
C GLU A 221 -18.59 -19.50 -16.78
N LEU A 222 -19.04 -18.85 -17.84
CA LEU A 222 -20.38 -19.01 -18.38
C LEU A 222 -20.59 -20.41 -18.98
N ASN A 223 -19.56 -20.89 -19.67
CA ASN A 223 -19.47 -22.24 -20.24
C ASN A 223 -18.00 -22.56 -20.58
N ASN A 224 -17.76 -23.68 -21.24
CA ASN A 224 -16.39 -24.11 -21.59
C ASN A 224 -15.67 -23.15 -22.57
N ARG A 225 -16.41 -22.28 -23.25
CA ARG A 225 -15.88 -21.33 -24.26
C ARG A 225 -15.83 -19.91 -23.75
N TRP A 226 -16.71 -19.51 -22.85
CA TRP A 226 -16.87 -18.13 -22.42
C TRP A 226 -16.58 -17.95 -20.93
N ALA A 227 -15.77 -17.00 -20.60
CA ALA A 227 -15.56 -16.53 -19.22
C ALA A 227 -15.62 -15.01 -19.16
N LEU A 228 -16.11 -14.50 -18.05
CA LEU A 228 -16.26 -13.08 -17.75
C LEU A 228 -15.51 -12.73 -16.48
N GLN A 229 -14.83 -11.60 -16.48
CA GLN A 229 -14.34 -10.95 -15.27
C GLN A 229 -14.75 -9.48 -15.27
N ALA A 230 -15.29 -9.01 -14.17
CA ALA A 230 -15.55 -7.60 -13.93
C ALA A 230 -14.88 -7.14 -12.64
N SER A 231 -14.42 -5.90 -12.62
CA SER A 231 -13.83 -5.26 -11.44
C SER A 231 -14.36 -3.83 -11.33
N ALA A 232 -14.64 -3.39 -10.12
CA ALA A 232 -14.99 -2.00 -9.84
C ALA A 232 -14.26 -1.53 -8.58
N LYS A 233 -13.94 -0.24 -8.51
CA LYS A 233 -13.33 0.39 -7.35
C LYS A 233 -13.85 1.82 -7.20
N TRP A 234 -14.14 2.18 -5.97
CA TRP A 234 -14.21 3.56 -5.52
C TRP A 234 -13.04 3.83 -4.59
N ASN A 235 -12.37 4.96 -4.77
CA ASN A 235 -11.25 5.40 -3.95
C ASN A 235 -11.46 6.85 -3.53
N TRP A 236 -11.18 7.14 -2.27
CA TRP A 236 -11.06 8.48 -1.73
C TRP A 236 -9.71 8.62 -1.03
N SER A 237 -9.01 9.72 -1.31
CA SER A 237 -7.71 10.04 -0.71
C SER A 237 -7.69 11.48 -0.23
N TYR A 238 -7.01 11.69 0.87
CA TYR A 238 -6.74 12.98 1.48
C TYR A 238 -5.27 13.03 1.87
N GLN A 239 -4.62 14.14 1.57
CA GLN A 239 -3.27 14.41 2.03
C GLN A 239 -3.17 15.88 2.46
N HIS A 240 -2.57 16.12 3.62
CA HIS A 240 -2.33 17.45 4.15
C HIS A 240 -0.87 17.56 4.58
N TYR A 241 -0.17 18.52 4.00
CA TYR A 241 1.21 18.88 4.32
C TYR A 241 1.24 20.23 4.99
N LEU A 242 2.00 20.36 6.06
CA LEU A 242 2.25 21.60 6.79
C LEU A 242 3.75 21.76 7.07
N ASP A 243 4.31 22.89 6.69
CA ASP A 243 5.60 23.41 7.15
C ASP A 243 5.35 24.76 7.84
N PRO A 244 5.27 24.79 9.18
CA PRO A 244 4.96 26.01 9.93
C PRO A 244 6.11 27.02 9.96
N ASP A 245 7.34 26.59 9.64
CA ASP A 245 8.54 27.43 9.72
C ASP A 245 9.07 27.83 8.34
N TYR A 246 8.29 27.63 7.30
CA TYR A 246 8.68 28.04 5.95
C TYR A 246 8.85 29.56 5.86
N LYS A 247 10.04 30.02 5.47
CA LYS A 247 10.43 31.42 5.40
C LYS A 247 9.89 32.15 4.14
N GLY A 248 8.71 31.79 3.65
CA GLY A 248 8.03 32.48 2.56
C GLY A 248 7.23 33.70 3.05
N ILE A 249 6.55 34.36 2.11
CA ILE A 249 5.75 35.57 2.35
C ILE A 249 4.68 35.35 3.45
N ASN A 250 4.13 34.14 3.54
CA ASN A 250 3.07 33.79 4.49
C ASN A 250 3.59 33.17 5.81
N GLY A 251 4.91 33.04 5.97
CA GLY A 251 5.51 32.45 7.18
C GLY A 251 5.25 30.95 7.37
N LYS A 252 4.51 30.30 6.48
CA LYS A 252 4.24 28.85 6.46
C LYS A 252 3.97 28.36 5.05
N THR A 253 4.15 27.04 4.82
CA THR A 253 3.61 26.34 3.65
C THR A 253 2.59 25.31 4.11
N GLU A 254 1.40 25.34 3.53
CA GLU A 254 0.30 24.45 3.84
C GLU A 254 -0.42 24.05 2.54
N ASN A 255 -0.47 22.74 2.29
CA ASN A 255 -1.09 22.20 1.08
C ASN A 255 -2.04 21.06 1.45
N THR A 256 -3.20 21.05 0.83
CA THR A 256 -4.21 20.01 1.03
C THR A 256 -4.66 19.47 -0.32
N TYR A 257 -4.67 18.16 -0.45
CA TYR A 257 -5.04 17.44 -1.65
C TYR A 257 -6.19 16.48 -1.34
N TYR A 258 -7.14 16.43 -2.28
CA TYR A 258 -8.28 15.51 -2.25
C TYR A 258 -8.39 14.81 -3.60
N GLN A 259 -8.67 13.52 -3.58
CA GLN A 259 -8.95 12.76 -4.78
C GLN A 259 -10.12 11.82 -4.57
N GLN A 260 -11.01 11.76 -5.56
CA GLN A 260 -11.98 10.70 -5.71
C GLN A 260 -11.78 10.01 -7.06
N GLU A 261 -11.80 8.70 -7.07
CA GLU A 261 -11.68 7.90 -8.28
C GLU A 261 -12.75 6.83 -8.31
N TYR A 262 -13.42 6.72 -9.43
CA TYR A 262 -14.31 5.62 -9.79
C TYR A 262 -13.68 4.86 -10.94
N TYR A 263 -13.53 3.57 -10.76
CA TYR A 263 -12.93 2.70 -11.75
C TYR A 263 -13.80 1.49 -12.00
N ALA A 264 -13.98 1.12 -13.26
CA ALA A 264 -14.62 -0.12 -13.68
C ALA A 264 -13.86 -0.74 -14.85
N SER A 265 -13.80 -2.05 -14.88
CA SER A 265 -13.19 -2.84 -15.94
C SER A 265 -13.94 -4.13 -16.14
N THR A 266 -14.15 -4.53 -17.40
CA THR A 266 -14.77 -5.79 -17.78
C THR A 266 -13.91 -6.46 -18.83
N GLY A 267 -13.65 -7.75 -18.66
CA GLY A 267 -12.96 -8.61 -19.61
C GLY A 267 -13.81 -9.81 -19.93
N VAL A 268 -13.90 -10.15 -21.21
CA VAL A 268 -14.57 -11.35 -21.71
C VAL A 268 -13.55 -12.21 -22.44
N LEU A 269 -13.44 -13.46 -22.04
CA LEU A 269 -12.62 -14.45 -22.70
C LEU A 269 -13.50 -15.37 -23.54
N PHE A 270 -13.14 -15.49 -24.81
CA PHE A 270 -13.66 -16.52 -25.69
C PHE A 270 -12.56 -17.54 -26.02
N ARG A 271 -12.76 -18.78 -25.63
CA ARG A 271 -11.92 -19.92 -26.03
C ARG A 271 -12.48 -20.47 -27.33
N GLY A 272 -11.86 -20.05 -28.46
CA GLY A 272 -12.28 -20.49 -29.82
C GLY A 272 -11.93 -21.96 -30.12
N TRP A 273 -11.59 -22.28 -31.36
CA TRP A 273 -11.10 -23.58 -31.75
C TRP A 273 -9.73 -23.86 -31.09
N ASN A 274 -9.38 -25.16 -30.95
CA ASN A 274 -8.27 -25.67 -30.14
C ASN A 274 -6.86 -25.02 -30.33
N HIS A 275 -6.72 -24.02 -31.18
CA HIS A 275 -5.45 -23.33 -31.46
C HIS A 275 -5.53 -21.80 -31.48
N VAL A 276 -6.69 -21.21 -31.11
CA VAL A 276 -6.87 -19.74 -31.05
C VAL A 276 -7.60 -19.37 -29.77
N SER A 277 -6.92 -18.69 -28.89
CA SER A 277 -7.49 -18.07 -27.67
C SER A 277 -7.31 -16.57 -27.71
#